data_8b9058bbd6ccfb7a4322bdc5db212120
#
_entry.id   8b9058bbd6ccfb7a4322bdc5db212120
#
_cell.length_a   1.000
_cell.length_b   1.000
_cell.length_c   1.000
_cell.angle_alpha   90.00
_cell.angle_beta   90.00
_cell.angle_gamma   90.00
#
_symmetry.space_group_name_H-M   'P 1'
#
loop_
_entity.id
_entity.type
_entity.pdbx_description
1 polymer ?
#
loop_
_entity_poly.entity_id
_entity_poly.type
_entity_poly.pdbx_seq_one_letter_code
_entity_poly.pdbx_strand_id
1 'polypeptide(L)'
;SDGILSDATGRLTITVSPVNDAPVSEDQSLALYIEDVSLDITLTGTDIESDALTYAIETDPSNGIITLDGDIATYIPNVGYIGSDSFTFKANDGNIDSAIATVSVIVTSNDLDNDGVLNENDKCPNTRAGAVVDIKGCEVFTLPLNNNKVIVTSASCEGNSDGSIKLSVENATYNYYITITGKEDILLLFDEKIASVSGLS
;
A
#
# COMPACT_ATOMS: atom_id res chain seq x y z
N SER A 1 74.29 -30.85 -51.65
CA SER A 1 74.24 -29.90 -50.57
C SER A 1 72.83 -30.01 -49.88
N ASP A 2 72.88 -30.63 -48.76
CA ASP A 2 71.73 -30.82 -47.90
C ASP A 2 71.30 -29.46 -47.29
N GLY A 3 70.21 -28.96 -47.75
CA GLY A 3 69.53 -27.85 -47.09
C GLY A 3 68.89 -28.33 -45.76
N ILE A 4 69.60 -28.04 -44.70
CA ILE A 4 69.03 -28.23 -43.36
C ILE A 4 67.90 -27.22 -43.23
N LEU A 5 66.63 -27.73 -43.30
CA LEU A 5 65.49 -27.00 -42.85
C LEU A 5 65.60 -26.90 -41.32
N SER A 6 66.13 -25.78 -40.86
CA SER A 6 65.95 -25.45 -39.43
C SER A 6 64.45 -25.32 -39.13
N ASP A 7 63.99 -26.26 -38.39
CA ASP A 7 62.65 -26.18 -37.82
C ASP A 7 62.59 -24.96 -36.87
N ALA A 8 62.20 -23.82 -37.44
CA ALA A 8 61.90 -22.65 -36.63
C ALA A 8 60.55 -22.87 -35.98
N THR A 9 60.57 -23.39 -34.78
CA THR A 9 59.39 -23.37 -33.95
C THR A 9 58.95 -21.93 -33.60
N GLY A 10 58.37 -21.31 -34.63
CA GLY A 10 57.76 -20.00 -34.47
C GLY A 10 56.60 -20.07 -33.49
N ARG A 11 56.74 -19.43 -32.38
CA ARG A 11 55.63 -19.30 -31.43
C ARG A 11 54.68 -18.21 -31.96
N LEU A 12 53.48 -18.61 -32.39
CA LEU A 12 52.41 -17.68 -32.71
C LEU A 12 51.72 -17.31 -31.41
N THR A 13 51.79 -16.04 -31.02
CA THR A 13 51.02 -15.51 -29.91
C THR A 13 49.81 -14.78 -30.51
N ILE A 14 48.63 -15.28 -30.22
CA ILE A 14 47.36 -14.60 -30.56
C ILE A 14 46.91 -13.90 -29.28
N THR A 15 46.82 -12.59 -29.33
CA THR A 15 46.23 -11.76 -28.26
C THR A 15 44.80 -11.47 -28.67
N VAL A 16 43.85 -11.98 -27.91
CA VAL A 16 42.42 -11.59 -28.01
C VAL A 16 42.21 -10.47 -27.02
N SER A 17 41.94 -9.28 -27.51
CA SER A 17 41.50 -8.17 -26.66
C SER A 17 40.01 -8.30 -26.45
N PRO A 18 39.52 -8.27 -25.21
CA PRO A 18 38.10 -8.20 -24.97
C PRO A 18 37.54 -6.92 -25.62
N VAL A 19 36.36 -7.04 -26.18
CA VAL A 19 35.57 -5.91 -26.69
C VAL A 19 34.47 -5.71 -25.65
N ASN A 20 34.27 -4.48 -25.24
CA ASN A 20 33.22 -4.13 -24.29
C ASN A 20 31.84 -4.37 -24.91
N ASP A 21 30.99 -5.12 -24.23
CA ASP A 21 29.59 -5.33 -24.56
C ASP A 21 28.73 -4.33 -23.75
N ALA A 22 27.56 -3.98 -24.28
CA ALA A 22 26.64 -3.09 -23.55
C ALA A 22 25.97 -3.83 -22.42
N PRO A 23 25.73 -3.19 -21.25
CA PRO A 23 25.00 -3.79 -20.15
C PRO A 23 23.53 -4.05 -20.51
N VAL A 24 22.91 -4.92 -19.77
CA VAL A 24 21.48 -5.25 -19.91
C VAL A 24 20.74 -4.74 -18.68
N SER A 25 19.81 -3.81 -18.87
CA SER A 25 18.85 -3.37 -17.84
C SER A 25 17.62 -4.25 -17.86
N GLU A 26 17.02 -4.48 -16.70
CA GLU A 26 15.86 -5.37 -16.52
C GLU A 26 14.59 -4.60 -16.24
N ASP A 27 13.50 -4.97 -16.92
CA ASP A 27 12.17 -4.46 -16.62
C ASP A 27 11.71 -4.90 -15.21
N GLN A 28 11.05 -4.00 -14.48
CA GLN A 28 10.60 -4.26 -13.12
C GLN A 28 9.12 -3.91 -12.98
N SER A 29 8.42 -4.63 -12.08
CA SER A 29 7.01 -4.37 -11.77
C SER A 29 6.81 -4.44 -10.26
N LEU A 30 6.30 -3.36 -9.69
CA LEU A 30 6.12 -3.20 -8.24
C LEU A 30 4.72 -2.68 -7.93
N ALA A 31 4.35 -2.79 -6.65
CA ALA A 31 3.10 -2.23 -6.12
C ALA A 31 3.41 -1.34 -4.92
N LEU A 32 2.60 -0.29 -4.76
CA LEU A 32 2.65 0.66 -3.67
C LEU A 32 1.23 0.93 -3.18
N TYR A 33 1.05 1.03 -1.87
CA TYR A 33 -0.19 1.57 -1.31
C TYR A 33 -0.13 3.09 -1.26
N ILE A 34 -1.25 3.77 -1.58
CA ILE A 34 -1.32 5.24 -1.61
C ILE A 34 -1.07 5.86 -0.22
N GLU A 35 -1.27 5.08 0.83
CA GLU A 35 -1.00 5.44 2.22
C GLU A 35 0.51 5.48 2.53
N ASP A 36 1.33 4.84 1.71
CA ASP A 36 2.79 4.95 1.78
C ASP A 36 3.23 6.26 1.11
N VAL A 37 4.21 6.91 1.70
CA VAL A 37 4.70 8.21 1.20
C VAL A 37 5.51 8.06 -0.08
N SER A 38 6.28 6.97 -0.20
CA SER A 38 7.20 6.71 -1.31
C SER A 38 7.52 5.22 -1.44
N LEU A 39 8.05 4.86 -2.59
CA LEU A 39 8.57 3.52 -2.89
C LEU A 39 10.03 3.65 -3.36
N ASP A 40 10.93 3.01 -2.63
CA ASP A 40 12.32 2.86 -3.05
C ASP A 40 12.48 1.61 -3.92
N ILE A 41 13.06 1.80 -5.10
CA ILE A 41 13.20 0.79 -6.13
C ILE A 41 14.69 0.67 -6.46
N THR A 42 15.27 -0.50 -6.18
CA THR A 42 16.65 -0.77 -6.63
C THR A 42 16.62 -1.12 -8.11
N LEU A 43 17.23 -0.28 -8.95
CA LEU A 43 17.38 -0.54 -10.37
C LEU A 43 18.40 -1.66 -10.58
N THR A 44 18.11 -2.57 -11.49
CA THR A 44 18.95 -3.75 -11.75
C THR A 44 19.40 -3.83 -13.19
N GLY A 45 20.60 -4.36 -13.37
CA GLY A 45 21.19 -4.65 -14.66
C GLY A 45 22.36 -5.61 -14.51
N THR A 46 22.81 -6.16 -15.63
CA THR A 46 23.95 -7.07 -15.70
C THR A 46 24.90 -6.64 -16.79
N ASP A 47 26.17 -6.91 -16.59
CA ASP A 47 27.25 -6.68 -17.55
C ASP A 47 28.07 -7.97 -17.70
N ILE A 48 28.44 -8.33 -18.93
CA ILE A 48 29.14 -9.58 -19.21
C ILE A 48 30.61 -9.53 -18.77
N GLU A 49 31.20 -8.36 -18.79
CA GLU A 49 32.55 -8.09 -18.29
C GLU A 49 32.58 -7.89 -16.79
N SER A 50 31.38 -7.78 -16.17
CA SER A 50 31.19 -7.47 -14.76
C SER A 50 31.65 -6.06 -14.39
N ASP A 51 31.51 -5.11 -15.29
CA ASP A 51 31.81 -3.72 -15.04
C ASP A 51 30.80 -3.10 -14.08
N ALA A 52 31.20 -2.07 -13.35
CA ALA A 52 30.34 -1.37 -12.42
C ALA A 52 29.30 -0.51 -13.17
N LEU A 53 28.02 -0.75 -12.88
CA LEU A 53 26.93 -0.06 -13.54
C LEU A 53 26.54 1.23 -12.81
N THR A 54 26.23 2.25 -13.59
CA THR A 54 25.55 3.46 -13.18
C THR A 54 24.19 3.55 -13.88
N TYR A 55 23.22 4.25 -13.28
CA TYR A 55 21.87 4.30 -13.78
C TYR A 55 21.43 5.74 -14.07
N ALA A 56 20.54 5.91 -15.04
CA ALA A 56 19.95 7.19 -15.39
C ALA A 56 18.47 7.02 -15.73
N ILE A 57 17.63 7.95 -15.27
CA ILE A 57 16.22 8.02 -15.66
C ILE A 57 16.12 8.61 -17.06
N GLU A 58 15.39 7.95 -17.96
CA GLU A 58 15.15 8.38 -19.34
C GLU A 58 13.81 9.08 -19.53
N THR A 59 12.74 8.57 -18.87
CA THR A 59 11.43 9.23 -18.85
C THR A 59 10.88 9.23 -17.44
N ASP A 60 10.34 10.38 -17.04
CA ASP A 60 9.67 10.52 -15.76
C ASP A 60 8.29 9.84 -15.75
N PRO A 61 7.77 9.42 -14.58
CA PRO A 61 6.41 8.94 -14.43
C PRO A 61 5.39 10.07 -14.67
N SER A 62 4.20 9.71 -15.16
CA SER A 62 3.15 10.69 -15.48
C SER A 62 2.35 11.13 -14.26
N ASN A 63 2.27 10.30 -13.24
CA ASN A 63 1.41 10.50 -12.07
C ASN A 63 2.18 10.47 -10.75
N GLY A 64 3.45 10.83 -10.79
CA GLY A 64 4.35 10.89 -9.64
C GLY A 64 5.62 11.65 -9.92
N ILE A 65 6.52 11.63 -8.95
CA ILE A 65 7.87 12.20 -9.04
C ILE A 65 8.85 11.06 -8.83
N ILE A 66 9.95 11.06 -9.57
CA ILE A 66 11.07 10.13 -9.41
C ILE A 66 12.35 10.89 -9.07
N THR A 67 13.11 10.37 -8.12
CA THR A 67 14.46 10.83 -7.80
C THR A 67 15.41 9.64 -7.81
N LEU A 68 16.65 9.83 -8.22
CA LEU A 68 17.65 8.78 -8.32
C LEU A 68 18.87 9.13 -7.46
N ASP A 69 19.28 8.18 -6.61
CA ASP A 69 20.53 8.23 -5.83
C ASP A 69 21.27 6.90 -5.98
N GLY A 70 22.34 6.91 -6.77
CA GLY A 70 23.05 5.68 -7.13
C GLY A 70 22.19 4.73 -7.96
N ASP A 71 21.85 3.59 -7.40
CA ASP A 71 20.97 2.58 -7.96
C ASP A 71 19.55 2.59 -7.36
N ILE A 72 19.28 3.50 -6.41
CA ILE A 72 17.98 3.61 -5.76
C ILE A 72 17.16 4.72 -6.43
N ALA A 73 16.07 4.33 -7.05
CA ALA A 73 15.05 5.24 -7.59
C ALA A 73 13.89 5.35 -6.59
N THR A 74 13.65 6.54 -6.04
CA THR A 74 12.54 6.79 -5.12
C THR A 74 11.36 7.38 -5.90
N TYR A 75 10.27 6.62 -6.00
CA TYR A 75 9.00 7.04 -6.59
C TYR A 75 8.05 7.59 -5.54
N ILE A 76 7.47 8.75 -5.80
CA ILE A 76 6.45 9.42 -4.96
C ILE A 76 5.21 9.66 -5.83
N PRO A 77 4.08 9.00 -5.58
CA PRO A 77 2.87 9.22 -6.36
C PRO A 77 2.29 10.62 -6.10
N ASN A 78 1.55 11.16 -7.06
CA ASN A 78 0.76 12.36 -6.86
C ASN A 78 -0.32 12.09 -5.80
N VAL A 79 -0.64 13.11 -5.01
CA VAL A 79 -1.63 13.00 -3.93
C VAL A 79 -2.97 12.48 -4.46
N GLY A 80 -3.43 11.38 -3.89
CA GLY A 80 -4.71 10.72 -4.24
C GLY A 80 -4.68 9.93 -5.55
N TYR A 81 -3.52 9.74 -6.17
CA TYR A 81 -3.44 8.94 -7.38
C TYR A 81 -3.54 7.44 -7.06
N ILE A 82 -4.45 6.75 -7.74
CA ILE A 82 -4.59 5.30 -7.75
C ILE A 82 -4.61 4.85 -9.21
N GLY A 83 -3.81 3.84 -9.54
CA GLY A 83 -3.70 3.34 -10.90
C GLY A 83 -2.29 2.91 -11.26
N SER A 84 -2.07 2.64 -12.56
CA SER A 84 -0.77 2.26 -13.08
C SER A 84 0.02 3.47 -13.53
N ASP A 85 1.29 3.52 -13.15
CA ASP A 85 2.26 4.51 -13.62
C ASP A 85 3.55 3.79 -14.05
N SER A 86 4.44 4.47 -14.74
CA SER A 86 5.71 3.90 -15.17
C SER A 86 6.73 4.99 -15.46
N PHE A 87 7.99 4.62 -15.31
CA PHE A 87 9.15 5.40 -15.77
C PHE A 87 10.13 4.48 -16.47
N THR A 88 11.08 5.04 -17.21
CA THR A 88 12.09 4.26 -17.88
C THR A 88 13.50 4.69 -17.45
N PHE A 89 14.43 3.74 -17.51
CA PHE A 89 15.82 3.97 -17.16
C PHE A 89 16.75 3.20 -18.07
N LYS A 90 18.04 3.53 -18.01
CA LYS A 90 19.13 2.78 -18.62
C LYS A 90 20.28 2.61 -17.64
N ALA A 91 21.08 1.57 -17.84
CA ALA A 91 22.36 1.38 -17.20
C ALA A 91 23.50 1.80 -18.14
N ASN A 92 24.65 2.13 -17.56
CA ASN A 92 25.90 2.43 -18.29
C ASN A 92 27.07 1.81 -17.54
N ASP A 93 27.95 1.13 -18.25
CA ASP A 93 29.19 0.45 -17.78
C ASP A 93 30.40 1.36 -17.70
N GLY A 94 30.23 2.65 -18.01
CA GLY A 94 31.30 3.63 -18.16
C GLY A 94 31.69 3.88 -19.61
N ASN A 95 31.21 3.09 -20.59
CA ASN A 95 31.51 3.20 -22.02
C ASN A 95 30.23 3.25 -22.87
N ILE A 96 29.27 2.37 -22.63
CA ILE A 96 28.08 2.14 -23.47
C ILE A 96 26.86 2.09 -22.60
N ASP A 97 25.73 2.64 -23.10
CA ASP A 97 24.43 2.53 -22.47
C ASP A 97 23.74 1.20 -22.81
N SER A 98 22.97 0.66 -21.88
CA SER A 98 22.05 -0.44 -22.12
C SER A 98 20.89 -0.05 -23.06
N ALA A 99 20.09 -1.02 -23.48
CA ALA A 99 18.74 -0.75 -23.92
C ALA A 99 17.92 -0.14 -22.76
N ILE A 100 16.88 0.61 -23.13
CA ILE A 100 15.95 1.19 -22.15
C ILE A 100 15.13 0.07 -21.49
N ALA A 101 15.05 0.10 -20.18
CA ALA A 101 14.16 -0.76 -19.37
C ALA A 101 13.03 0.05 -18.74
N THR A 102 11.94 -0.62 -18.45
CA THR A 102 10.72 -0.01 -17.89
C THR A 102 10.49 -0.48 -16.45
N VAL A 103 10.24 0.47 -15.56
CA VAL A 103 9.68 0.19 -14.23
C VAL A 103 8.21 0.53 -14.25
N SER A 104 7.37 -0.47 -13.99
CA SER A 104 5.92 -0.33 -13.84
C SER A 104 5.56 -0.33 -12.37
N VAL A 105 4.78 0.66 -11.93
CA VAL A 105 4.29 0.78 -10.56
C VAL A 105 2.77 0.77 -10.56
N ILE A 106 2.16 -0.07 -9.72
CA ILE A 106 0.72 -0.07 -9.49
C ILE A 106 0.46 0.55 -8.13
N VAL A 107 -0.18 1.73 -8.10
CA VAL A 107 -0.61 2.40 -6.87
C VAL A 107 -2.02 1.96 -6.55
N THR A 108 -2.23 1.38 -5.37
CA THR A 108 -3.52 0.88 -4.88
C THR A 108 -3.84 1.48 -3.52
N SER A 109 -5.10 1.38 -3.07
CA SER A 109 -5.46 1.72 -1.70
C SER A 109 -5.53 0.48 -0.83
N ASN A 110 -5.05 0.58 0.40
CA ASN A 110 -5.26 -0.41 1.45
C ASN A 110 -6.46 -0.04 2.35
N ASP A 111 -7.25 0.95 1.92
CA ASP A 111 -8.52 1.36 2.50
C ASP A 111 -9.60 1.22 1.41
N LEU A 112 -10.34 0.11 1.44
CA LEU A 112 -11.20 -0.32 0.33
C LEU A 112 -12.43 0.56 0.14
N ASP A 113 -13.01 1.07 1.22
CA ASP A 113 -14.20 1.92 1.20
C ASP A 113 -13.93 3.40 1.42
N ASN A 114 -12.64 3.75 1.60
CA ASN A 114 -12.13 5.12 1.75
C ASN A 114 -12.77 5.86 2.94
N ASP A 115 -12.92 5.16 4.06
CA ASP A 115 -13.43 5.73 5.30
C ASP A 115 -12.33 6.28 6.23
N GLY A 116 -11.06 6.06 5.87
CA GLY A 116 -9.88 6.50 6.60
C GLY A 116 -9.34 5.45 7.57
N VAL A 117 -9.89 4.25 7.58
CA VAL A 117 -9.41 3.11 8.37
C VAL A 117 -8.91 2.01 7.43
N LEU A 118 -7.63 1.62 7.57
CA LEU A 118 -7.04 0.59 6.72
C LEU A 118 -7.74 -0.75 6.89
N ASN A 119 -7.87 -1.52 5.80
CA ASN A 119 -8.56 -2.81 5.76
C ASN A 119 -8.19 -3.78 6.89
N GLU A 120 -6.93 -3.76 7.35
CA GLU A 120 -6.47 -4.62 8.45
C GLU A 120 -7.09 -4.27 9.82
N ASN A 121 -7.43 -3.00 10.03
CA ASN A 121 -8.02 -2.46 11.25
C ASN A 121 -9.53 -2.24 11.11
N ASP A 122 -10.02 -2.27 9.88
CA ASP A 122 -11.41 -2.02 9.55
C ASP A 122 -12.31 -3.23 9.86
N LYS A 123 -13.35 -3.00 10.67
CA LYS A 123 -14.38 -3.99 11.01
C LYS A 123 -15.66 -3.81 10.20
N CYS A 124 -15.76 -2.70 9.46
CA CYS A 124 -16.94 -2.33 8.67
C CYS A 124 -16.54 -2.02 7.20
N PRO A 125 -16.04 -3.00 6.43
CA PRO A 125 -15.35 -2.81 5.16
C PRO A 125 -16.25 -2.35 3.99
N ASN A 126 -17.37 -1.75 4.26
CA ASN A 126 -18.28 -1.18 3.27
C ASN A 126 -18.97 0.06 3.86
N THR A 127 -18.24 0.86 4.59
CA THR A 127 -18.76 2.11 5.15
C THR A 127 -19.12 3.08 4.03
N ARG A 128 -20.19 3.82 4.20
CA ARG A 128 -20.67 4.75 3.18
C ARG A 128 -19.70 5.93 3.00
N ALA A 129 -19.37 6.24 1.74
CA ALA A 129 -18.48 7.36 1.40
C ALA A 129 -18.89 8.66 2.10
N GLY A 130 -17.94 9.27 2.82
CA GLY A 130 -18.15 10.51 3.58
C GLY A 130 -18.85 10.33 4.93
N ALA A 131 -19.07 9.11 5.39
CA ALA A 131 -19.54 8.87 6.75
C ALA A 131 -18.46 9.25 7.77
N VAL A 132 -18.90 9.62 8.98
CA VAL A 132 -17.99 9.76 10.12
C VAL A 132 -17.87 8.38 10.75
N VAL A 133 -16.64 7.88 10.87
CA VAL A 133 -16.37 6.55 11.41
C VAL A 133 -15.62 6.61 12.74
N ASP A 134 -15.70 5.53 13.50
CA ASP A 134 -14.84 5.30 14.65
C ASP A 134 -13.47 4.73 14.23
N ILE A 135 -12.62 4.46 15.20
CA ILE A 135 -11.25 3.90 14.97
C ILE A 135 -11.25 2.49 14.36
N LYS A 136 -12.43 1.87 14.20
CA LYS A 136 -12.61 0.54 13.61
C LYS A 136 -13.27 0.60 12.24
N GLY A 137 -13.40 1.77 11.62
CA GLY A 137 -14.05 1.96 10.33
C GLY A 137 -15.59 1.91 10.38
N CYS A 138 -16.20 1.81 11.56
CA CYS A 138 -17.64 1.70 11.66
C CYS A 138 -18.30 3.07 11.75
N GLU A 139 -19.33 3.29 10.94
CA GLU A 139 -20.05 4.57 10.86
C GLU A 139 -20.61 4.99 12.23
N VAL A 140 -20.28 6.20 12.65
CA VAL A 140 -20.76 6.80 13.89
C VAL A 140 -21.89 7.76 13.59
N PHE A 141 -23.05 7.47 14.11
CA PHE A 141 -24.22 8.33 13.96
C PHE A 141 -24.43 9.18 15.21
N THR A 142 -24.54 10.50 15.03
CA THR A 142 -25.09 11.38 16.05
C THR A 142 -26.60 11.45 15.86
N LEU A 143 -27.34 10.89 16.81
CA LEU A 143 -28.78 11.03 16.79
C LEU A 143 -29.17 12.49 17.08
N PRO A 144 -30.08 13.09 16.29
CA PRO A 144 -30.65 14.38 16.64
C PRO A 144 -31.23 14.33 18.03
N LEU A 145 -31.04 15.36 18.85
CA LEU A 145 -31.51 15.43 20.24
C LEU A 145 -33.02 15.17 20.40
N ASN A 146 -33.79 15.41 19.37
CA ASN A 146 -35.26 15.21 19.35
C ASN A 146 -35.68 13.85 18.80
N ASN A 147 -34.77 13.00 18.38
CA ASN A 147 -35.05 11.67 17.81
C ASN A 147 -34.77 10.52 18.80
N ASN A 148 -34.31 10.81 20.01
CA ASN A 148 -33.93 9.82 20.99
C ASN A 148 -34.89 9.86 22.19
N LYS A 149 -35.35 8.71 22.63
CA LYS A 149 -35.98 8.56 23.92
C LYS A 149 -35.25 7.48 24.70
N VAL A 150 -34.66 7.88 25.82
CA VAL A 150 -33.99 6.96 26.75
C VAL A 150 -34.88 6.80 27.97
N ILE A 151 -35.26 5.58 28.28
CA ILE A 151 -35.95 5.23 29.53
C ILE A 151 -35.00 4.36 30.33
N VAL A 152 -34.61 4.83 31.49
CA VAL A 152 -33.76 4.08 32.43
C VAL A 152 -34.69 3.60 33.58
N THR A 153 -34.64 2.30 33.80
CA THR A 153 -35.24 1.70 35.01
C THR A 153 -34.07 1.26 35.89
N SER A 154 -33.91 1.90 37.03
CA SER A 154 -32.87 1.51 38.00
C SER A 154 -33.17 0.15 38.61
N ALA A 155 -32.12 -0.53 39.10
CA ALA A 155 -32.28 -1.76 39.84
C ALA A 155 -33.14 -1.53 41.11
N SER A 156 -33.91 -2.52 41.50
CA SER A 156 -34.86 -2.43 42.61
C SER A 156 -34.15 -2.28 43.96
N CYS A 157 -32.97 -2.83 44.14
CA CYS A 157 -32.12 -2.74 45.31
C CYS A 157 -30.63 -2.78 44.91
N GLU A 158 -29.77 -2.24 45.77
CA GLU A 158 -28.31 -2.34 45.57
C GLU A 158 -27.89 -3.83 45.51
N GLY A 159 -27.17 -4.20 44.44
CA GLY A 159 -26.73 -5.57 44.18
C GLY A 159 -27.66 -6.44 43.35
N ASN A 160 -28.88 -5.96 43.01
CA ASN A 160 -29.72 -6.64 42.06
C ASN A 160 -29.36 -6.30 40.61
N SER A 161 -29.54 -7.25 39.70
CA SER A 161 -29.28 -7.09 38.27
C SER A 161 -30.58 -6.95 37.46
N ASP A 162 -31.59 -6.26 38.03
CA ASP A 162 -32.90 -6.07 37.43
C ASP A 162 -33.10 -4.69 36.77
N GLY A 163 -32.05 -3.86 36.76
CA GLY A 163 -32.04 -2.61 36.03
C GLY A 163 -32.10 -2.80 34.51
N SER A 164 -32.70 -1.85 33.82
CA SER A 164 -32.78 -1.86 32.35
C SER A 164 -32.66 -0.48 31.74
N ILE A 165 -32.11 -0.41 30.54
CA ILE A 165 -32.16 0.78 29.70
C ILE A 165 -32.94 0.45 28.45
N LYS A 166 -33.96 1.24 28.15
CA LYS A 166 -34.70 1.16 26.91
C LYS A 166 -34.42 2.38 26.06
N LEU A 167 -33.94 2.12 24.85
CA LEU A 167 -33.68 3.13 23.85
C LEU A 167 -34.70 3.03 22.74
N SER A 168 -35.29 4.14 22.34
CA SER A 168 -36.17 4.19 21.19
C SER A 168 -35.79 5.37 20.28
N VAL A 169 -35.91 5.16 18.96
CA VAL A 169 -35.70 6.18 17.93
C VAL A 169 -36.96 6.26 17.07
N GLU A 170 -37.33 7.47 16.65
CA GLU A 170 -38.53 7.65 15.83
C GLU A 170 -38.30 7.21 14.37
N ASN A 171 -37.10 7.39 13.85
CA ASN A 171 -36.72 6.98 12.51
C ASN A 171 -35.48 6.11 12.57
N ALA A 172 -35.63 4.80 12.52
CA ALA A 172 -34.53 3.85 12.45
C ALA A 172 -34.27 3.50 10.99
N THR A 173 -33.28 4.18 10.39
CA THR A 173 -32.79 3.83 9.05
C THR A 173 -31.44 3.12 9.17
N TYR A 174 -30.87 3.01 10.36
CA TYR A 174 -29.51 2.58 10.60
C TYR A 174 -29.38 1.64 11.78
N ASN A 175 -28.36 0.81 11.79
CA ASN A 175 -27.95 0.04 12.96
C ASN A 175 -27.18 0.95 13.93
N TYR A 176 -27.40 0.78 15.22
CA TYR A 176 -26.75 1.60 16.25
C TYR A 176 -25.87 0.75 17.14
N TYR A 177 -24.68 1.26 17.43
CA TYR A 177 -23.83 0.74 18.49
C TYR A 177 -24.11 1.50 19.78
N ILE A 178 -24.32 0.77 20.85
CA ILE A 178 -24.51 1.36 22.17
C ILE A 178 -23.41 0.84 23.08
N THR A 179 -22.56 1.74 23.54
CA THR A 179 -21.55 1.45 24.55
C THR A 179 -22.10 1.82 25.93
N ILE A 180 -22.13 0.84 26.83
CA ILE A 180 -22.46 1.06 28.23
C ILE A 180 -21.16 0.92 29.03
N THR A 181 -20.71 2.00 29.69
CA THR A 181 -19.49 1.99 30.49
C THR A 181 -19.55 0.90 31.58
N GLY A 182 -18.57 0.00 31.59
CA GLY A 182 -18.46 -1.11 32.54
C GLY A 182 -19.10 -2.43 32.10
N LYS A 183 -19.61 -2.52 30.88
CA LYS A 183 -20.11 -3.74 30.23
C LYS A 183 -19.38 -3.95 28.90
N GLU A 184 -19.40 -5.18 28.36
CA GLU A 184 -18.96 -5.43 26.99
C GLU A 184 -19.85 -4.67 25.99
N ASP A 185 -19.25 -4.19 24.90
CA ASP A 185 -19.98 -3.49 23.84
C ASP A 185 -21.11 -4.37 23.31
N ILE A 186 -22.32 -3.87 23.33
CA ILE A 186 -23.50 -4.57 22.84
C ILE A 186 -23.86 -4.00 21.48
N LEU A 187 -23.70 -4.82 20.44
CA LEU A 187 -24.23 -4.52 19.12
C LEU A 187 -25.74 -4.76 19.14
N LEU A 188 -26.52 -3.70 19.02
CA LEU A 188 -27.94 -3.80 18.83
C LEU A 188 -28.29 -3.55 17.37
N LEU A 189 -28.64 -4.62 16.66
CA LEU A 189 -29.20 -4.54 15.32
C LEU A 189 -30.65 -4.10 15.43
N PHE A 190 -30.96 -2.92 14.93
CA PHE A 190 -32.30 -2.39 14.94
C PHE A 190 -33.01 -2.65 13.61
N ASP A 191 -33.66 -3.77 13.49
CA ASP A 191 -34.77 -3.94 12.55
C ASP A 191 -36.04 -3.27 13.10
N GLU A 192 -36.07 -2.98 14.41
CA GLU A 192 -37.16 -2.36 15.11
C GLU A 192 -36.71 -1.09 15.84
N LYS A 193 -37.58 -0.08 15.90
CA LYS A 193 -37.32 1.25 16.49
C LYS A 193 -37.00 1.23 18.00
N ILE A 194 -36.84 0.08 18.60
CA ILE A 194 -36.71 -0.09 20.05
C ILE A 194 -35.62 -1.13 20.34
N ALA A 195 -34.68 -0.78 21.20
CA ALA A 195 -33.76 -1.72 21.81
C ALA A 195 -33.85 -1.64 23.34
N SER A 196 -33.63 -2.74 24.00
CA SER A 196 -33.56 -2.79 25.45
C SER A 196 -32.40 -3.62 25.93
N VAL A 197 -31.70 -3.11 26.94
CA VAL A 197 -30.62 -3.80 27.65
C VAL A 197 -31.10 -4.03 29.06
N SER A 198 -31.07 -5.27 29.52
CA SER A 198 -31.48 -5.67 30.87
C SER A 198 -30.30 -6.29 31.63
N GLY A 199 -30.46 -6.51 32.92
CA GLY A 199 -29.41 -7.09 33.77
C GLY A 199 -28.38 -6.09 34.22
N LEU A 200 -28.74 -4.83 34.30
CA LEU A 200 -27.88 -3.77 34.83
C LEU A 200 -27.95 -3.73 36.34
N SER A 201 -26.80 -3.76 36.99
CA SER A 201 -26.64 -3.63 38.46
C SER A 201 -26.13 -2.26 38.85
#